data_e76a798370ac87e3cf87c845bd89951d
#
_entry.id   e76a798370ac87e3cf87c845bd89951d
#
_cell.length_a   1.000
_cell.length_b   1.000
_cell.length_c   1.000
_cell.angle_alpha   90.00
_cell.angle_beta   90.00
_cell.angle_gamma   90.00
#
_symmetry.space_group_name_H-M   'P 1'
#
loop_
_entity.id
_entity.type
_entity.pdbx_description
1 polymer ?
#
loop_
_entity_poly.entity_id
_entity_poly.type
_entity_poly.pdbx_seq_one_letter_code
_entity_poly.pdbx_strand_id
1 'polypeptide(L)'
;MSVQEITETRQYLTFKLGNEIFATDVAKVREVLDLTTITAIPRTPDFMAGVINLRGSVVPVVDLRLCFEMSKTESTRNTCIVVVEVLLDNESTVIGALADSVEEVIDLEPEQIQPAPRIGTHIRTDFIKGMGKRDTQFIMILDIDRVFSAEELAAVRGQETGKPLEAAA
;
A
#
# COMPACT_ATOMS: atom_id res chain seq x y z
N MET A 1 3.37 3.03 -20.92
CA MET A 1 3.02 2.71 -20.66
C MET A 1 2.14 2.34 -20.45
N SER A 2 1.98 2.01 -20.29
CA SER A 2 1.03 1.65 -20.43
C SER A 2 0.28 1.41 -19.43
N VAL A 3 -0.57 1.83 -19.39
CA VAL A 3 -1.50 1.68 -18.48
C VAL A 3 -2.06 0.37 -18.67
N GLN A 4 -2.06 -0.45 -17.68
CA GLN A 4 -2.61 -1.68 -17.84
C GLN A 4 -4.05 -1.51 -17.84
N GLU A 5 -4.72 -1.82 -18.84
CA GLU A 5 -6.15 -1.75 -18.88
C GLU A 5 -6.72 -2.89 -18.08
N ILE A 6 -7.72 -2.63 -17.31
CA ILE A 6 -8.42 -3.66 -16.59
C ILE A 6 -9.47 -4.21 -17.54
N THR A 7 -9.27 -5.46 -17.95
CA THR A 7 -10.14 -6.06 -18.97
C THR A 7 -10.98 -7.19 -18.43
N GLU A 8 -10.90 -7.51 -17.16
CA GLU A 8 -11.71 -8.59 -16.62
C GLU A 8 -12.11 -8.27 -15.20
N THR A 9 -13.14 -8.93 -14.73
CA THR A 9 -13.61 -8.75 -13.37
C THR A 9 -12.56 -9.26 -12.41
N ARG A 10 -12.27 -8.48 -11.40
CA ARG A 10 -11.28 -8.86 -10.40
C ARG A 10 -11.81 -8.56 -9.02
N GLN A 11 -11.22 -9.20 -8.04
CA GLN A 11 -11.57 -8.98 -6.66
C GLN A 11 -10.55 -8.04 -6.02
N TYR A 12 -11.06 -7.13 -5.22
CA TYR A 12 -10.22 -6.13 -4.57
C TYR A 12 -10.53 -6.11 -3.08
N LEU A 13 -9.47 -5.97 -2.28
CA LEU A 13 -9.63 -5.77 -0.84
C LEU A 13 -9.76 -4.28 -0.62
N THR A 14 -10.82 -3.84 0.04
CA THR A 14 -11.02 -2.43 0.31
C THR A 14 -10.60 -2.11 1.72
N PHE A 15 -10.01 -0.94 1.89
CA PHE A 15 -9.57 -0.49 3.19
C PHE A 15 -9.68 1.03 3.25
N LYS A 16 -9.67 1.57 4.45
CA LYS A 16 -9.79 3.00 4.63
C LYS A 16 -8.51 3.65 5.06
N LEU A 17 -8.28 4.84 4.54
CA LEU A 17 -7.26 5.75 5.03
C LEU A 17 -7.98 7.06 5.22
N GLY A 18 -8.18 7.46 6.47
CA GLY A 18 -9.00 8.62 6.77
C GLY A 18 -10.44 8.36 6.35
N ASN A 19 -10.99 9.25 5.57
CA ASN A 19 -12.36 9.10 5.09
C ASN A 19 -12.43 8.53 3.69
N GLU A 20 -11.30 8.17 3.11
CA GLU A 20 -11.27 7.69 1.75
C GLU A 20 -11.16 6.18 1.69
N ILE A 21 -11.75 5.58 0.67
CA ILE A 21 -11.71 4.13 0.50
C ILE A 21 -10.75 3.81 -0.62
N PHE A 22 -9.81 2.93 -0.34
CA PHE A 22 -8.83 2.48 -1.29
C PHE A 22 -9.00 0.99 -1.50
N ALA A 23 -8.45 0.47 -2.56
CA ALA A 23 -8.54 -0.96 -2.84
C ALA A 23 -7.26 -1.45 -3.49
N THR A 24 -6.93 -2.69 -3.23
CA THR A 24 -5.81 -3.34 -3.89
C THR A 24 -6.27 -4.70 -4.40
N ASP A 25 -5.68 -5.13 -5.52
CA ASP A 25 -6.00 -6.43 -6.08
C ASP A 25 -5.73 -7.50 -5.04
N VAL A 26 -6.70 -8.36 -4.81
CA VAL A 26 -6.58 -9.39 -3.80
C VAL A 26 -5.42 -10.34 -4.11
N ALA A 27 -5.04 -10.46 -5.38
CA ALA A 27 -3.91 -11.30 -5.74
C ALA A 27 -2.59 -10.81 -5.14
N LYS A 28 -2.52 -9.54 -4.73
CA LYS A 28 -1.32 -9.00 -4.13
C LYS A 28 -1.34 -9.15 -2.61
N VAL A 29 -2.46 -9.48 -2.02
CA VAL A 29 -2.60 -9.52 -0.57
C VAL A 29 -2.23 -10.89 -0.06
N ARG A 30 -1.32 -10.95 0.89
CA ARG A 30 -0.96 -12.22 1.50
C ARG A 30 -1.81 -12.46 2.73
N GLU A 31 -2.01 -11.46 3.56
CA GLU A 31 -2.85 -11.61 4.73
C GLU A 31 -3.11 -10.25 5.34
N VAL A 32 -4.05 -10.18 6.24
CA VAL A 32 -4.35 -8.98 6.99
C VAL A 32 -4.15 -9.31 8.46
N LEU A 33 -3.38 -8.48 9.14
CA LEU A 33 -3.06 -8.69 10.54
C LEU A 33 -3.62 -7.58 11.38
N ASP A 34 -3.99 -7.92 12.61
CA ASP A 34 -4.29 -6.89 13.59
C ASP A 34 -3.00 -6.14 13.87
N LEU A 35 -3.13 -4.92 14.34
CA LEU A 35 -1.95 -4.13 14.67
C LEU A 35 -1.16 -4.85 15.74
N THR A 36 0.11 -5.00 15.50
CA THR A 36 1.00 -5.66 16.43
C THR A 36 2.18 -4.73 16.71
N THR A 37 3.12 -5.17 17.50
CA THR A 37 4.27 -4.36 17.84
C THR A 37 5.11 -4.07 16.61
N ILE A 38 5.32 -2.80 16.34
CA ILE A 38 6.15 -2.37 15.24
C ILE A 38 7.41 -1.75 15.82
N THR A 39 8.55 -2.29 15.43
CA THR A 39 9.83 -1.79 15.92
C THR A 39 10.34 -0.73 14.98
N ALA A 40 10.47 0.49 15.48
CA ALA A 40 10.94 1.59 14.65
C ALA A 40 12.41 1.41 14.33
N ILE A 41 12.80 1.81 13.12
CA ILE A 41 14.17 1.74 12.68
C ILE A 41 14.69 3.16 12.52
N PRO A 42 15.79 3.50 13.17
CA PRO A 42 16.31 4.88 13.10
C PRO A 42 16.74 5.24 11.68
N ARG A 43 16.65 6.51 11.38
CA ARG A 43 17.14 7.06 10.10
C ARG A 43 16.40 6.55 8.89
N THR A 44 15.12 6.28 9.06
CA THR A 44 14.28 5.91 7.93
C THR A 44 13.33 7.06 7.63
N PRO A 45 12.77 7.10 6.42
CA PRO A 45 11.79 8.13 6.10
C PRO A 45 10.57 8.07 7.00
N ASP A 46 9.85 9.16 7.10
CA ASP A 46 8.69 9.25 7.98
C ASP A 46 7.63 8.20 7.68
N PHE A 47 7.45 7.84 6.41
CA PHE A 47 6.41 6.86 6.08
C PHE A 47 6.79 5.45 6.50
N MET A 48 8.03 5.21 6.88
CA MET A 48 8.44 3.89 7.33
C MET A 48 8.10 3.76 8.79
N ALA A 49 7.05 3.02 9.10
CA ALA A 49 6.65 2.85 10.48
C ALA A 49 7.63 1.99 11.26
N GLY A 50 8.24 1.03 10.59
CA GLY A 50 9.20 0.15 11.25
C GLY A 50 9.14 -1.23 10.65
N VAL A 51 9.42 -2.24 11.45
CA VAL A 51 9.36 -3.63 11.00
C VAL A 51 8.57 -4.44 12.00
N ILE A 52 8.00 -5.54 11.52
CA ILE A 52 7.34 -6.50 12.40
C ILE A 52 7.97 -7.86 12.18
N ASN A 53 7.77 -8.74 13.14
CA ASN A 53 8.19 -10.11 13.02
C ASN A 53 6.98 -10.91 12.58
N LEU A 54 7.03 -11.44 11.36
CA LEU A 54 5.96 -12.26 10.85
C LEU A 54 6.47 -13.67 10.70
N ARG A 55 6.16 -14.51 11.66
CA ARG A 55 6.59 -15.90 11.67
C ARG A 55 8.10 -16.06 11.47
N GLY A 56 8.85 -15.22 12.15
CA GLY A 56 10.30 -15.28 12.08
C GLY A 56 10.93 -14.43 10.98
N SER A 57 10.11 -13.86 10.11
CA SER A 57 10.64 -13.00 9.05
C SER A 57 10.44 -11.55 9.40
N VAL A 58 11.40 -10.73 9.04
CA VAL A 58 11.33 -9.29 9.27
C VAL A 58 10.60 -8.68 8.08
N VAL A 59 9.48 -8.03 8.34
CA VAL A 59 8.68 -7.43 7.29
C VAL A 59 8.59 -5.93 7.55
N PRO A 60 9.01 -5.09 6.59
CA PRO A 60 8.89 -3.64 6.77
C PRO A 60 7.44 -3.22 6.70
N VAL A 61 7.07 -2.24 7.50
CA VAL A 61 5.73 -1.72 7.56
C VAL A 61 5.73 -0.25 7.19
N VAL A 62 4.91 0.11 6.24
CA VAL A 62 4.83 1.46 5.70
C VAL A 62 3.50 2.07 6.08
N ASP A 63 3.52 3.33 6.48
CA ASP A 63 2.31 4.08 6.80
C ASP A 63 1.81 4.69 5.49
N LEU A 64 0.77 4.11 4.90
CA LEU A 64 0.26 4.59 3.63
C LEU A 64 -0.26 6.01 3.70
N ARG A 65 -0.80 6.41 4.84
CA ARG A 65 -1.27 7.79 4.96
C ARG A 65 -0.11 8.76 4.72
N LEU A 66 1.03 8.48 5.29
CA LEU A 66 2.18 9.35 5.08
C LEU A 66 2.71 9.26 3.65
N CYS A 67 2.59 8.09 3.03
CA CYS A 67 2.98 7.96 1.62
C CYS A 67 2.12 8.85 0.73
N PHE A 68 0.88 9.09 1.11
CA PHE A 68 -0.05 9.89 0.33
C PHE A 68 -0.19 11.30 0.89
N GLU A 69 0.76 11.70 1.72
CA GLU A 69 0.81 13.07 2.27
C GLU A 69 -0.41 13.39 3.14
N MET A 70 -0.92 12.39 3.80
CA MET A 70 -1.96 12.57 4.79
C MET A 70 -1.31 12.59 6.16
N SER A 71 -2.07 12.85 7.19
CA SER A 71 -1.51 12.83 8.54
C SER A 71 -1.21 11.40 8.97
N LYS A 72 -0.31 11.27 9.94
CA LYS A 72 0.11 9.96 10.42
C LYS A 72 -1.06 9.13 10.89
N THR A 73 -0.98 7.83 10.68
CA THR A 73 -2.01 6.90 11.15
C THR A 73 -2.04 6.88 12.66
N GLU A 74 -3.23 7.03 13.23
CA GLU A 74 -3.40 6.91 14.66
C GLU A 74 -3.88 5.51 14.95
N SER A 75 -3.32 4.90 15.99
CA SER A 75 -3.67 3.53 16.31
C SER A 75 -5.03 3.48 16.98
N THR A 76 -5.92 2.70 16.42
CA THR A 76 -7.22 2.43 17.00
C THR A 76 -7.41 0.93 16.99
N ARG A 77 -8.52 0.46 17.54
CA ARG A 77 -8.77 -0.98 17.53
C ARG A 77 -8.97 -1.51 16.11
N ASN A 78 -9.27 -0.64 15.17
CA ASN A 78 -9.50 -1.08 13.79
C ASN A 78 -8.25 -0.99 12.93
N THR A 79 -7.20 -0.37 13.42
CA THR A 79 -5.95 -0.25 12.65
C THR A 79 -5.38 -1.64 12.39
N CYS A 80 -4.99 -1.88 11.16
CA CYS A 80 -4.47 -3.20 10.79
C CYS A 80 -3.32 -3.05 9.82
N ILE A 81 -2.65 -4.16 9.56
CA ILE A 81 -1.54 -4.22 8.63
C ILE A 81 -1.94 -5.14 7.50
N VAL A 82 -1.99 -4.61 6.29
CA VAL A 82 -2.28 -5.40 5.11
C VAL A 82 -0.93 -5.84 4.56
N VAL A 83 -0.66 -7.14 4.62
CA VAL A 83 0.62 -7.66 4.14
C VAL A 83 0.47 -7.98 2.66
N VAL A 84 1.26 -7.33 1.84
CA VAL A 84 1.17 -7.48 0.38
C VAL A 84 2.49 -7.96 -0.18
N GLU A 85 2.42 -8.58 -1.32
CA GLU A 85 3.61 -9.02 -2.03
C GLU A 85 3.68 -8.22 -3.30
N VAL A 86 4.73 -7.48 -3.49
CA VAL A 86 4.86 -6.58 -4.63
C VAL A 86 6.10 -6.92 -5.43
N LEU A 87 6.11 -6.50 -6.69
CA LEU A 87 7.27 -6.73 -7.53
C LEU A 87 8.07 -5.44 -7.60
N LEU A 88 9.29 -5.50 -7.10
CA LEU A 88 10.21 -4.36 -7.15
C LEU A 88 11.44 -4.84 -7.91
N ASP A 89 11.70 -4.26 -9.06
CA ASP A 89 12.83 -4.65 -9.91
C ASP A 89 12.82 -6.15 -10.18
N ASN A 90 11.61 -6.66 -10.47
CA ASN A 90 11.42 -8.08 -10.79
C ASN A 90 11.66 -9.01 -9.59
N GLU A 91 11.75 -8.47 -8.40
CA GLU A 91 11.87 -9.29 -7.21
C GLU A 91 10.61 -9.19 -6.40
N SER A 92 10.14 -10.32 -5.91
CA SER A 92 8.97 -10.35 -5.05
C SER A 92 9.37 -9.91 -3.65
N THR A 93 8.72 -8.90 -3.14
CA THR A 93 9.03 -8.32 -1.84
C THR A 93 7.76 -8.25 -1.00
N VAL A 94 7.86 -8.65 0.26
CA VAL A 94 6.71 -8.62 1.17
C VAL A 94 6.79 -7.36 2.02
N ILE A 95 5.72 -6.59 2.02
CA ILE A 95 5.66 -5.31 2.75
C ILE A 95 4.33 -5.23 3.46
N GLY A 96 4.33 -4.71 4.67
CA GLY A 96 3.09 -4.44 5.39
C GLY A 96 2.66 -3.00 5.19
N ALA A 97 1.40 -2.79 4.99
CA ALA A 97 0.85 -1.45 4.82
C ALA A 97 -0.14 -1.16 5.94
N LEU A 98 0.09 -0.10 6.69
CA LEU A 98 -0.85 0.28 7.74
C LEU A 98 -2.10 0.87 7.11
N ALA A 99 -3.24 0.44 7.59
CA ALA A 99 -4.53 0.98 7.15
C ALA A 99 -5.36 1.29 8.38
N ASP A 100 -6.26 2.26 8.26
CA ASP A 100 -7.13 2.62 9.37
C ASP A 100 -8.11 1.49 9.66
N SER A 101 -8.58 0.83 8.63
CA SER A 101 -9.43 -0.35 8.78
C SER A 101 -9.52 -1.06 7.45
N VAL A 102 -9.76 -2.36 7.50
CA VAL A 102 -10.03 -3.13 6.30
C VAL A 102 -11.53 -3.35 6.25
N GLU A 103 -12.13 -3.13 5.09
CA GLU A 103 -13.57 -3.20 4.96
C GLU A 103 -14.05 -4.54 4.43
N GLU A 104 -13.80 -4.84 3.20
CA GLU A 104 -14.34 -6.07 2.59
C GLU A 104 -13.67 -6.35 1.27
N VAL A 105 -13.90 -7.53 0.74
CA VAL A 105 -13.46 -7.88 -0.60
C VAL A 105 -14.64 -7.67 -1.53
N ILE A 106 -14.44 -6.94 -2.61
CA ILE A 106 -15.50 -6.67 -3.57
C ILE A 106 -15.07 -7.09 -4.96
N ASP A 107 -16.06 -7.37 -5.81
CA ASP A 107 -15.83 -7.65 -7.20
C ASP A 107 -16.08 -6.38 -7.99
N LEU A 108 -15.19 -6.04 -8.89
CA LEU A 108 -15.41 -4.90 -9.78
C LEU A 108 -15.22 -5.36 -11.21
N GLU A 109 -16.20 -5.05 -12.03
CA GLU A 109 -16.12 -5.32 -13.45
C GLU A 109 -15.43 -4.16 -14.13
N PRO A 110 -14.79 -4.38 -15.27
CA PRO A 110 -14.08 -3.27 -15.93
C PRO A 110 -14.96 -2.06 -16.18
N GLU A 111 -16.26 -2.27 -16.43
CA GLU A 111 -17.15 -1.15 -16.68
C GLU A 111 -17.37 -0.28 -15.47
N GLN A 112 -17.08 -0.80 -14.27
CA GLN A 112 -17.27 -0.05 -13.05
C GLN A 112 -16.01 0.75 -12.69
N ILE A 113 -14.99 0.68 -13.49
CA ILE A 113 -13.72 1.33 -13.19
C ILE A 113 -13.45 2.41 -14.22
N GLN A 114 -13.20 3.61 -13.74
CA GLN A 114 -12.89 4.74 -14.59
C GLN A 114 -11.44 5.13 -14.41
N PRO A 115 -10.84 5.75 -15.40
CA PRO A 115 -9.45 6.21 -15.23
C PRO A 115 -9.37 7.26 -14.12
N ALA A 116 -8.23 7.34 -13.47
CA ALA A 116 -8.02 8.35 -12.46
C ALA A 116 -8.05 9.73 -13.12
N PRO A 117 -8.73 10.68 -12.51
CA PRO A 117 -8.80 12.01 -13.11
C PRO A 117 -7.47 12.73 -12.95
N ARG A 118 -7.19 13.61 -13.86
CA ARG A 118 -6.00 14.43 -13.75
C ARG A 118 -6.40 15.67 -12.99
N ILE A 119 -6.17 15.65 -11.70
CA ILE A 119 -6.55 16.75 -10.89
C ILE A 119 -5.35 17.44 -10.36
N GLY A 120 -5.13 18.62 -10.74
CA GLY A 120 -4.04 19.40 -10.19
C GLY A 120 -2.69 18.91 -10.65
N THR A 121 -1.69 19.57 -10.22
CA THR A 121 -0.35 19.26 -10.66
C THR A 121 0.47 18.62 -9.59
N HIS A 122 0.03 18.69 -8.34
CA HIS A 122 0.81 18.16 -7.26
C HIS A 122 0.43 16.75 -6.90
N ILE A 123 -0.73 16.31 -7.32
CA ILE A 123 -1.22 15.00 -6.89
C ILE A 123 -0.64 13.95 -7.80
N ARG A 124 0.04 13.02 -7.18
CA ARG A 124 0.63 11.93 -7.94
C ARG A 124 -0.42 10.87 -8.15
N THR A 125 -0.83 10.68 -9.38
CA THR A 125 -1.85 9.69 -9.68
C THR A 125 -1.29 8.49 -10.41
N ASP A 126 0.02 8.41 -10.55
CA ASP A 126 0.62 7.30 -11.27
C ASP A 126 0.47 5.98 -10.53
N PHE A 127 0.18 6.01 -9.22
CA PHE A 127 -0.05 4.78 -8.50
C PHE A 127 -1.53 4.44 -8.36
N ILE A 128 -2.42 5.18 -8.99
CA ILE A 128 -3.85 4.86 -8.99
C ILE A 128 -4.19 4.22 -10.33
N LYS A 129 -4.59 2.95 -10.30
CA LYS A 129 -4.96 2.27 -11.52
C LYS A 129 -6.28 2.76 -12.06
N GLY A 130 -7.17 3.17 -11.20
CA GLY A 130 -8.47 3.63 -11.63
C GLY A 130 -9.35 3.95 -10.44
N MET A 131 -10.55 4.42 -10.73
CA MET A 131 -11.52 4.77 -9.70
C MET A 131 -12.71 3.84 -9.89
N GLY A 132 -12.94 3.00 -8.89
CA GLY A 132 -14.14 2.17 -8.89
C GLY A 132 -15.31 2.96 -8.36
N LYS A 133 -16.48 2.72 -8.90
CA LYS A 133 -17.65 3.40 -8.41
C LYS A 133 -18.56 2.39 -7.75
N ARG A 134 -18.95 2.67 -6.52
CA ARG A 134 -19.85 1.81 -5.81
C ARG A 134 -20.86 2.68 -5.12
N ASP A 135 -22.11 2.60 -5.52
CA ASP A 135 -23.17 3.46 -5.03
C ASP A 135 -22.78 4.92 -5.29
N THR A 136 -22.66 5.74 -4.28
CA THR A 136 -22.29 7.12 -4.46
C THR A 136 -20.83 7.38 -4.10
N GLN A 137 -20.09 6.34 -3.79
CA GLN A 137 -18.69 6.51 -3.38
C GLN A 137 -17.74 6.04 -4.44
N PHE A 138 -16.59 6.69 -4.49
CA PHE A 138 -15.53 6.23 -5.36
C PHE A 138 -14.50 5.50 -4.52
N ILE A 139 -13.91 4.47 -5.11
CA ILE A 139 -12.90 3.67 -4.47
C ILE A 139 -11.64 3.81 -5.32
N MET A 140 -10.55 4.23 -4.70
CA MET A 140 -9.31 4.43 -5.43
C MET A 140 -8.56 3.12 -5.50
N ILE A 141 -8.41 2.57 -6.70
CA ILE A 141 -7.74 1.29 -6.89
C ILE A 141 -6.27 1.55 -7.06
N LEU A 142 -5.47 0.99 -6.17
CA LEU A 142 -4.03 1.25 -6.17
C LEU A 142 -3.28 0.24 -7.01
N ASP A 143 -2.24 0.73 -7.68
CA ASP A 143 -1.25 -0.14 -8.28
C ASP A 143 -0.18 -0.28 -7.20
N ILE A 144 -0.31 -1.33 -6.40
CA ILE A 144 0.53 -1.45 -5.22
C ILE A 144 2.00 -1.58 -5.58
N ASP A 145 2.31 -2.13 -6.73
CA ASP A 145 3.70 -2.21 -7.16
C ASP A 145 4.26 -0.81 -7.40
N ARG A 146 3.45 0.08 -7.96
CA ARG A 146 3.92 1.43 -8.21
C ARG A 146 4.01 2.26 -6.94
N VAL A 147 3.12 2.01 -6.01
CA VAL A 147 3.18 2.73 -4.74
C VAL A 147 4.55 2.50 -4.10
N PHE A 148 5.00 1.25 -4.10
CA PHE A 148 6.25 0.93 -3.43
C PHE A 148 7.47 1.00 -4.31
N SER A 149 7.31 1.36 -5.57
CA SER A 149 8.46 1.54 -6.44
C SER A 149 8.86 3.01 -6.53
N ALA A 150 8.14 3.89 -5.85
CA ALA A 150 8.50 5.31 -5.85
C ALA A 150 9.86 5.48 -5.21
N GLU A 151 10.54 6.55 -5.61
CA GLU A 151 11.90 6.75 -5.19
C GLU A 151 12.07 6.76 -3.68
N GLU A 152 11.17 7.37 -2.97
CA GLU A 152 11.28 7.40 -1.52
C GLU A 152 11.18 6.01 -0.93
N LEU A 153 10.38 5.15 -1.54
CA LEU A 153 10.19 3.83 -0.99
C LEU A 153 11.29 2.88 -1.44
N ALA A 154 12.01 3.22 -2.45
CA ALA A 154 13.14 2.41 -2.86
C ALA A 154 14.19 2.37 -1.74
N ALA A 155 14.26 3.42 -0.94
CA ALA A 155 15.20 3.45 0.17
C ALA A 155 14.84 2.40 1.22
N VAL A 156 13.54 2.17 1.42
CA VAL A 156 13.11 1.16 2.36
C VAL A 156 13.52 -0.19 1.86
N ARG A 157 13.32 -0.44 0.55
CA ARG A 157 13.72 -1.69 -0.01
C ARG A 157 15.22 -1.90 0.11
N GLY A 158 16.00 -0.87 -0.12
CA GLY A 158 17.44 -0.98 0.01
C GLY A 158 17.83 -1.38 1.41
N GLN A 159 17.15 -0.85 2.41
CA GLN A 159 17.46 -1.20 3.77
C GLN A 159 17.04 -2.62 4.05
N GLU A 160 15.94 -3.02 3.46
CA GLU A 160 15.49 -4.35 3.69
C GLU A 160 16.45 -5.37 3.16
N THR A 161 17.15 -5.10 2.12
CA THR A 161 18.10 -6.06 1.57
C THR A 161 19.36 -6.14 2.42
N GLY A 162 19.29 -5.46 3.51
CA GLY A 162 20.36 -5.59 4.40
C GLY A 162 21.61 -4.98 4.06
N LYS A 163 21.56 -4.05 3.32
CA LYS A 163 22.71 -3.51 2.88
C LYS A 163 23.29 -2.94 3.97
N PRO A 164 24.04 -3.10 4.29
CA PRO A 164 24.75 -2.73 5.15
C PRO A 164 24.60 -1.98 6.11
N LEU A 165 23.92 -2.30 6.57
CA LEU A 165 23.79 -1.89 7.63
C LEU A 165 24.93 -1.86 8.22
N GLU A 166 25.55 -2.46 7.80
CA GLU A 166 26.74 -2.48 8.13
C GLU A 166 27.05 -1.24 8.25
N ALA A 167 26.59 -0.76 7.54
CA ALA A 167 26.86 0.54 7.50
C ALA A 167 26.60 0.96 8.85
N ALA A 168 25.83 0.37 9.43
CA ALA A 168 25.49 0.86 10.63
C ALA A 168 26.49 0.41 11.58
N ALA A 169 27.22 -0.41 11.21
CA ALA A 169 28.13 -0.93 12.18
C ALA A 169 28.97 0.15 12.76
#